data_97d7438d78a6af9a27b36a29537fab0c
#
_entry.id   97d7438d78a6af9a27b36a29537fab0c
#
_cell.length_a   1.000
_cell.length_b   1.000
_cell.length_c   1.000
_cell.angle_alpha   90.00
_cell.angle_beta   90.00
_cell.angle_gamma   90.00
#
_symmetry.space_group_name_H-M   'P 1'
#
loop_
_entity.id
_entity.type
_entity.pdbx_description
1 polymer ?
#
loop_
_entity_poly.entity_id
_entity_poly.type
_entity_poly.pdbx_seq_one_letter_code
_entity_poly.pdbx_strand_id
1 'polypeptide(L)'
;RFDFFFFFYEIKKCDILLSGGGSLLQDTTSTRSLMYYLFIIEWAKIMRKKVMLYANGIGPVSRDHNRKMVKRVVSKADIITLREEDSKKELEAMGIPGDRLFVTADPVFTMSSVTEERAERLIFEAGIPSDKGLIGISVRNWKNDEDFIQKFADICDRIHDEFDKNIVFIVMHNPNDKDISECVMSMMKNKAYILDKNYSPKEIMGMIGKMDLILS
;
A
#
# COMPACT_ATOMS: atom_id res chain seq x y z
N ARG A 1 6.44 -18.77 11.79
CA ARG A 1 7.75 -19.00 12.48
C ARG A 1 8.82 -18.54 11.51
N PHE A 2 9.52 -17.46 11.83
CA PHE A 2 10.60 -16.95 10.99
C PHE A 2 11.82 -17.86 11.18
N ASP A 3 12.29 -18.51 10.11
CA ASP A 3 13.48 -19.33 10.18
C ASP A 3 14.72 -18.46 9.91
N PHE A 4 15.36 -17.99 11.00
CA PHE A 4 16.55 -17.16 10.94
C PHE A 4 17.69 -17.87 10.18
N PHE A 5 17.85 -19.17 10.32
CA PHE A 5 18.91 -19.93 9.67
C PHE A 5 18.74 -19.98 8.15
N PHE A 6 17.48 -20.16 7.68
CA PHE A 6 17.16 -20.11 6.27
C PHE A 6 17.50 -18.75 5.68
N PHE A 7 17.12 -17.66 6.37
CA PHE A 7 17.38 -16.30 5.93
C PHE A 7 18.88 -15.97 5.82
N PHE A 8 19.69 -16.36 6.82
CA PHE A 8 21.14 -16.19 6.79
C PHE A 8 21.80 -16.98 5.66
N TYR A 9 21.32 -18.18 5.41
CA TYR A 9 21.81 -19.01 4.34
C TYR A 9 21.52 -18.41 2.95
N GLU A 10 20.34 -17.85 2.74
CA GLU A 10 19.98 -17.21 1.48
C GLU A 10 20.77 -15.91 1.24
N ILE A 11 20.98 -15.08 2.26
CA ILE A 11 21.85 -13.90 2.12
C ILE A 11 23.29 -14.29 1.76
N LYS A 12 23.78 -15.40 2.30
CA LYS A 12 25.12 -15.87 1.97
C LYS A 12 25.27 -16.23 0.49
N LYS A 13 24.21 -16.72 -0.14
CA LYS A 13 24.21 -17.14 -1.55
C LYS A 13 23.98 -16.01 -2.54
N CYS A 14 23.28 -14.94 -2.15
CA CYS A 14 22.96 -13.86 -3.05
C CYS A 14 24.19 -12.97 -3.33
N ASP A 15 24.19 -12.28 -4.45
CA ASP A 15 25.19 -11.27 -4.82
C ASP A 15 24.79 -9.89 -4.32
N ILE A 16 23.49 -9.62 -4.34
CA ILE A 16 22.90 -8.35 -3.92
C ILE A 16 21.64 -8.58 -3.07
N LEU A 17 21.50 -7.82 -2.01
CA LEU A 17 20.25 -7.69 -1.26
C LEU A 17 19.46 -6.50 -1.80
N LEU A 18 18.25 -6.75 -2.30
CA LEU A 18 17.27 -5.72 -2.59
C LEU A 18 16.34 -5.57 -1.38
N SER A 19 16.42 -4.43 -0.69
CA SER A 19 15.50 -4.07 0.38
C SER A 19 14.50 -3.07 -0.18
N GLY A 20 13.28 -3.52 -0.47
CA GLY A 20 12.37 -2.65 -1.18
C GLY A 20 10.91 -3.06 -1.15
N GLY A 21 10.12 -2.15 -1.71
CA GLY A 21 8.67 -2.20 -1.69
C GLY A 21 8.07 -1.65 -0.40
N GLY A 22 7.07 -0.80 -0.53
CA GLY A 22 6.36 -0.20 0.61
C GLY A 22 7.21 0.73 1.49
N SER A 23 6.69 1.06 2.67
CA SER A 23 7.36 1.90 3.66
C SER A 23 7.93 1.05 4.79
N LEU A 24 9.06 0.40 4.54
CA LEU A 24 9.67 -0.55 5.49
C LEU A 24 10.40 0.15 6.65
N LEU A 25 11.00 1.32 6.37
CA LEU A 25 11.80 2.07 7.34
C LEU A 25 10.98 3.19 7.98
N GLN A 26 10.07 2.81 8.89
CA GLN A 26 9.19 3.70 9.65
C GLN A 26 8.96 3.12 11.05
N ASP A 27 8.64 3.97 12.04
CA ASP A 27 8.41 3.53 13.43
C ASP A 27 6.97 3.76 13.94
N THR A 28 6.06 4.17 13.06
CA THR A 28 4.63 4.34 13.38
C THR A 28 3.95 3.02 13.73
N THR A 29 4.30 1.94 13.02
CA THR A 29 3.78 0.60 13.32
C THR A 29 4.44 0.03 14.55
N SER A 30 5.77 -0.07 14.55
CA SER A 30 6.56 -0.44 15.73
C SER A 30 8.07 -0.24 15.49
N THR A 31 8.79 0.15 16.53
CA THR A 31 10.27 0.15 16.52
C THR A 31 10.84 -1.26 16.23
N ARG A 32 10.13 -2.32 16.65
CA ARG A 32 10.58 -3.71 16.42
C ARG A 32 10.59 -4.06 14.94
N SER A 33 9.58 -3.61 14.18
CA SER A 33 9.53 -3.80 12.73
C SER A 33 10.68 -3.06 12.04
N LEU A 34 10.90 -1.80 12.40
CA LEU A 34 12.04 -1.02 11.89
C LEU A 34 13.38 -1.70 12.15
N MET A 35 13.61 -2.15 13.40
CA MET A 35 14.85 -2.86 13.77
C MET A 35 15.06 -4.13 12.96
N TYR A 36 13.99 -4.86 12.63
CA TYR A 36 14.05 -6.06 11.82
C TYR A 36 14.60 -5.77 10.41
N TYR A 37 14.07 -4.74 9.72
CA TYR A 37 14.55 -4.38 8.38
C TYR A 37 15.98 -3.80 8.41
N LEU A 38 16.30 -2.99 9.40
CA LEU A 38 17.68 -2.49 9.57
C LEU A 38 18.68 -3.60 9.85
N PHE A 39 18.29 -4.61 10.64
CA PHE A 39 19.12 -5.77 10.91
C PHE A 39 19.43 -6.58 9.63
N ILE A 40 18.46 -6.76 8.75
CA ILE A 40 18.65 -7.44 7.47
C ILE A 40 19.72 -6.74 6.62
N ILE A 41 19.60 -5.41 6.50
CA ILE A 41 20.55 -4.59 5.75
C ILE A 41 21.94 -4.67 6.36
N GLU A 42 22.03 -4.49 7.66
CA GLU A 42 23.31 -4.55 8.41
C GLU A 42 23.99 -5.91 8.25
N TRP A 43 23.22 -7.00 8.35
CA TRP A 43 23.74 -8.36 8.19
C TRP A 43 24.29 -8.61 6.78
N ALA A 44 23.57 -8.18 5.74
CA ALA A 44 24.06 -8.27 4.37
C ALA A 44 25.41 -7.51 4.19
N LYS A 45 25.55 -6.34 4.80
CA LYS A 45 26.79 -5.58 4.76
C LYS A 45 27.92 -6.28 5.53
N ILE A 46 27.64 -6.90 6.69
CA ILE A 46 28.62 -7.73 7.44
C ILE A 46 29.12 -8.87 6.56
N MET A 47 28.21 -9.48 5.77
CA MET A 47 28.55 -10.55 4.83
C MET A 47 29.15 -10.01 3.51
N ARG A 48 29.51 -8.71 3.45
CA ARG A 48 30.12 -8.03 2.30
C ARG A 48 29.26 -8.11 1.02
N LYS A 49 27.93 -8.20 1.17
CA LYS A 49 27.02 -8.19 0.04
C LYS A 49 26.73 -6.76 -0.41
N LYS A 50 26.41 -6.60 -1.69
CA LYS A 50 25.84 -5.35 -2.19
C LYS A 50 24.43 -5.20 -1.64
N VAL A 51 24.04 -3.95 -1.32
CA VAL A 51 22.71 -3.62 -0.80
C VAL A 51 22.14 -2.46 -1.58
N MET A 52 20.94 -2.66 -2.11
CA MET A 52 20.14 -1.61 -2.72
C MET A 52 18.84 -1.42 -1.96
N LEU A 53 18.58 -0.20 -1.50
CA LEU A 53 17.24 0.20 -1.15
C LEU A 53 16.48 0.50 -2.46
N TYR A 54 15.44 -0.28 -2.74
CA TYR A 54 14.75 -0.23 -4.01
C TYR A 54 13.38 0.41 -3.86
N ALA A 55 13.25 1.63 -4.37
CA ALA A 55 12.01 2.41 -4.39
C ALA A 55 11.26 2.42 -3.03
N ASN A 56 12.02 2.63 -1.95
CA ASN A 56 11.47 2.65 -0.60
C ASN A 56 10.73 3.95 -0.30
N GLY A 57 9.57 3.83 0.36
CA GLY A 57 9.04 4.91 1.20
C GLY A 57 9.76 4.91 2.55
N ILE A 58 10.18 6.07 3.01
CA ILE A 58 10.88 6.24 4.29
C ILE A 58 10.03 7.09 5.23
N GLY A 59 9.92 6.62 6.46
CA GLY A 59 9.29 7.39 7.53
C GLY A 59 7.76 7.28 7.58
N PRO A 60 7.16 8.04 8.53
CA PRO A 60 7.88 8.85 9.50
C PRO A 60 8.70 8.02 10.50
N VAL A 61 9.89 8.54 10.88
CA VAL A 61 10.72 8.00 11.96
C VAL A 61 10.81 9.05 13.05
N SER A 62 9.97 8.87 14.09
CA SER A 62 9.71 9.93 15.06
C SER A 62 10.75 9.98 16.20
N ARG A 63 11.33 8.82 16.55
CA ARG A 63 12.23 8.72 17.72
C ARG A 63 13.68 8.99 17.32
N ASP A 64 14.38 9.87 18.04
CA ASP A 64 15.77 10.22 17.77
C ASP A 64 16.71 9.01 17.73
N HIS A 65 16.50 8.05 18.62
CA HIS A 65 17.27 6.81 18.62
C HIS A 65 17.08 6.02 17.31
N ASN A 66 15.85 5.91 16.84
CA ASN A 66 15.52 5.22 15.59
C ASN A 66 16.11 5.97 14.38
N ARG A 67 16.06 7.31 14.36
CA ARG A 67 16.68 8.15 13.32
C ARG A 67 18.19 7.90 13.23
N LYS A 68 18.89 7.84 14.37
CA LYS A 68 20.32 7.51 14.43
C LYS A 68 20.62 6.11 13.90
N MET A 69 19.78 5.12 14.20
CA MET A 69 19.92 3.76 13.67
C MET A 69 19.69 3.72 12.16
N VAL A 70 18.63 4.34 11.66
CA VAL A 70 18.34 4.44 10.20
C VAL A 70 19.53 5.08 9.51
N LYS A 71 19.99 6.25 9.95
CA LYS A 71 21.17 6.91 9.37
C LYS A 71 22.38 5.97 9.30
N ARG A 72 22.73 5.32 10.43
CA ARG A 72 23.92 4.46 10.52
C ARG A 72 23.87 3.29 9.54
N VAL A 73 22.68 2.68 9.38
CA VAL A 73 22.54 1.47 8.55
C VAL A 73 22.33 1.83 7.08
N VAL A 74 21.43 2.77 6.79
CA VAL A 74 21.13 3.18 5.41
C VAL A 74 22.33 3.81 4.72
N SER A 75 23.18 4.55 5.45
CA SER A 75 24.43 5.10 4.89
C SER A 75 25.41 4.05 4.37
N LYS A 76 25.25 2.78 4.75
CA LYS A 76 26.08 1.65 4.26
C LYS A 76 25.54 1.03 2.95
N ALA A 77 24.32 1.35 2.55
CA ALA A 77 23.78 0.85 1.31
C ALA A 77 24.59 1.35 0.10
N ASP A 78 24.73 0.53 -0.92
CA ASP A 78 25.49 0.87 -2.12
C ASP A 78 24.66 1.77 -3.05
N ILE A 79 23.34 1.54 -3.14
CA ILE A 79 22.39 2.32 -3.94
C ILE A 79 21.14 2.58 -3.10
N ILE A 80 20.62 3.80 -3.15
CA ILE A 80 19.40 4.18 -2.45
C ILE A 80 18.45 4.82 -3.45
N THR A 81 17.40 4.10 -3.85
CA THR A 81 16.30 4.66 -4.62
C THR A 81 15.06 4.77 -3.75
N LEU A 82 14.33 5.87 -3.91
CA LEU A 82 13.17 6.25 -3.12
C LEU A 82 12.00 6.46 -4.07
N ARG A 83 10.78 6.19 -3.63
CA ARG A 83 9.60 6.34 -4.48
C ARG A 83 9.02 7.75 -4.50
N GLU A 84 9.44 8.62 -3.56
CA GLU A 84 8.85 9.94 -3.36
C GLU A 84 9.84 10.93 -2.74
N GLU A 85 9.65 12.23 -3.01
CA GLU A 85 10.50 13.31 -2.50
C GLU A 85 10.49 13.44 -0.96
N ASP A 86 9.37 13.14 -0.30
CA ASP A 86 9.27 13.25 1.15
C ASP A 86 10.16 12.22 1.86
N SER A 87 10.31 11.04 1.27
CA SER A 87 11.28 10.04 1.74
C SER A 87 12.73 10.53 1.61
N LYS A 88 13.04 11.29 0.57
CA LYS A 88 14.35 11.92 0.39
C LYS A 88 14.60 12.97 1.46
N LYS A 89 13.66 13.90 1.65
CA LYS A 89 13.74 14.92 2.70
C LYS A 89 13.94 14.32 4.09
N GLU A 90 13.23 13.21 4.37
CA GLU A 90 13.34 12.51 5.66
C GLU A 90 14.74 11.95 5.89
N LEU A 91 15.37 11.34 4.89
CA LEU A 91 16.75 10.84 4.97
C LEU A 91 17.78 11.98 5.04
N GLU A 92 17.58 13.07 4.29
CA GLU A 92 18.41 14.27 4.36
C GLU A 92 18.36 14.91 5.75
N ALA A 93 17.16 14.99 6.36
CA ALA A 93 16.96 15.46 7.73
C ALA A 93 17.62 14.56 8.78
N MET A 94 17.90 13.29 8.46
CA MET A 94 18.71 12.40 9.28
C MET A 94 20.21 12.58 9.01
N GLY A 95 20.61 13.38 8.01
CA GLY A 95 21.98 13.69 7.63
C GLY A 95 22.61 12.66 6.70
N ILE A 96 21.84 12.08 5.79
CA ILE A 96 22.33 11.29 4.65
C ILE A 96 22.48 12.25 3.46
N PRO A 97 23.65 12.31 2.77
CA PRO A 97 23.86 13.23 1.66
C PRO A 97 22.89 13.00 0.50
N GLY A 98 22.28 14.08 -0.01
CA GLY A 98 21.23 14.03 -1.03
C GLY A 98 21.71 13.55 -2.41
N ASP A 99 22.99 13.68 -2.71
CA ASP A 99 23.63 13.17 -3.93
C ASP A 99 23.66 11.63 -4.01
N ARG A 100 23.45 10.96 -2.88
CA ARG A 100 23.32 9.50 -2.79
C ARG A 100 21.88 9.00 -2.87
N LEU A 101 20.88 9.90 -2.91
CA LEU A 101 19.46 9.61 -2.83
C LEU A 101 18.81 9.89 -4.20
N PHE A 102 18.36 8.83 -4.85
CA PHE A 102 17.72 8.92 -6.16
C PHE A 102 16.21 8.73 -6.00
N VAL A 103 15.44 9.79 -6.29
CA VAL A 103 13.98 9.67 -6.33
C VAL A 103 13.58 9.08 -7.68
N THR A 104 12.79 8.02 -7.62
CA THR A 104 12.26 7.29 -8.77
C THR A 104 10.72 7.24 -8.67
N ALA A 105 10.10 6.15 -9.07
CA ALA A 105 8.67 5.94 -8.91
C ALA A 105 8.40 4.66 -8.11
N ASP A 106 7.19 4.52 -7.58
CA ASP A 106 6.75 3.25 -6.99
C ASP A 106 6.74 2.17 -8.09
N PRO A 107 7.34 1.00 -7.86
CA PRO A 107 7.38 -0.09 -8.85
C PRO A 107 6.00 -0.55 -9.32
N VAL A 108 4.93 -0.26 -8.58
CA VAL A 108 3.56 -0.57 -9.00
C VAL A 108 3.21 0.05 -10.36
N PHE A 109 3.80 1.20 -10.72
CA PHE A 109 3.57 1.84 -12.02
C PHE A 109 4.12 1.05 -13.23
N THR A 110 4.92 0.02 -13.00
CA THR A 110 5.36 -0.90 -14.07
C THR A 110 4.40 -2.08 -14.25
N MET A 111 3.39 -2.20 -13.38
CA MET A 111 2.42 -3.28 -13.45
C MET A 111 1.34 -2.97 -14.48
N SER A 112 1.03 -3.93 -15.33
CA SER A 112 -0.10 -3.86 -16.23
C SER A 112 -1.35 -4.47 -15.58
N SER A 113 -2.50 -3.85 -15.80
CA SER A 113 -3.81 -4.42 -15.42
C SER A 113 -4.14 -5.66 -16.25
N VAL A 114 -5.20 -6.37 -15.90
CA VAL A 114 -5.84 -7.34 -16.79
C VAL A 114 -6.46 -6.64 -17.99
N THR A 115 -6.83 -7.42 -19.05
CA THR A 115 -7.53 -6.87 -20.22
C THR A 115 -8.90 -6.30 -19.84
N GLU A 116 -9.42 -5.40 -20.65
CA GLU A 116 -10.74 -4.78 -20.44
C GLU A 116 -11.85 -5.82 -20.33
N GLU A 117 -11.86 -6.81 -21.22
CA GLU A 117 -12.84 -7.88 -21.22
C GLU A 117 -12.79 -8.72 -19.95
N ARG A 118 -11.59 -8.94 -19.39
CA ARG A 118 -11.45 -9.65 -18.11
C ARG A 118 -11.99 -8.81 -16.95
N ALA A 119 -11.71 -7.52 -16.93
CA ALA A 119 -12.20 -6.59 -15.90
C ALA A 119 -13.74 -6.52 -15.93
N GLU A 120 -14.35 -6.36 -17.11
CA GLU A 120 -15.80 -6.35 -17.29
C GLU A 120 -16.46 -7.65 -16.85
N ARG A 121 -15.85 -8.79 -17.18
CA ARG A 121 -16.34 -10.09 -16.72
C ARG A 121 -16.33 -10.21 -15.20
N LEU A 122 -15.25 -9.73 -14.54
CA LEU A 122 -15.16 -9.76 -13.08
C LEU A 122 -16.23 -8.90 -12.42
N ILE A 123 -16.49 -7.70 -12.96
CA ILE A 123 -17.56 -6.80 -12.52
C ILE A 123 -18.93 -7.48 -12.68
N PHE A 124 -19.17 -8.11 -13.83
CA PHE A 124 -20.41 -8.86 -14.09
C PHE A 124 -20.57 -10.05 -13.13
N GLU A 125 -19.50 -10.84 -12.91
CA GLU A 125 -19.48 -11.99 -11.98
C GLU A 125 -19.69 -11.56 -10.52
N ALA A 126 -19.45 -10.30 -10.19
CA ALA A 126 -19.77 -9.69 -8.89
C ALA A 126 -21.23 -9.21 -8.80
N GLY A 127 -22.03 -9.39 -9.86
CA GLY A 127 -23.44 -8.98 -9.91
C GLY A 127 -23.64 -7.47 -10.03
N ILE A 128 -22.63 -6.75 -10.51
CA ILE A 128 -22.69 -5.30 -10.73
C ILE A 128 -23.24 -5.06 -12.13
N PRO A 129 -24.38 -4.35 -12.27
CA PRO A 129 -24.97 -4.09 -13.58
C PRO A 129 -24.15 -3.07 -14.37
N SER A 130 -24.26 -3.16 -15.70
CA SER A 130 -23.55 -2.27 -16.64
C SER A 130 -24.43 -1.16 -17.21
N ASP A 131 -25.60 -0.94 -16.59
CA ASP A 131 -26.61 0.03 -17.05
C ASP A 131 -26.23 1.47 -16.70
N LYS A 132 -25.37 1.65 -15.68
CA LYS A 132 -24.89 2.96 -15.21
C LYS A 132 -23.38 2.92 -15.05
N GLY A 133 -22.77 4.10 -15.04
CA GLY A 133 -21.35 4.23 -14.65
C GLY A 133 -21.13 3.86 -13.19
N LEU A 134 -19.87 3.64 -12.83
CA LEU A 134 -19.48 3.09 -11.54
C LEU A 134 -18.67 4.10 -10.74
N ILE A 135 -18.99 4.25 -9.45
CA ILE A 135 -18.16 4.97 -8.49
C ILE A 135 -17.62 3.98 -7.47
N GLY A 136 -16.29 3.81 -7.48
CA GLY A 136 -15.58 2.93 -6.57
C GLY A 136 -15.37 3.60 -5.22
N ILE A 137 -15.61 2.86 -4.14
CA ILE A 137 -15.41 3.30 -2.76
C ILE A 137 -14.41 2.36 -2.09
N SER A 138 -13.28 2.91 -1.63
CA SER A 138 -12.34 2.19 -0.78
C SER A 138 -12.34 2.80 0.61
N VAL A 139 -13.11 2.22 1.52
CA VAL A 139 -13.22 2.69 2.90
C VAL A 139 -12.36 1.82 3.83
N ARG A 140 -11.67 2.49 4.75
CA ARG A 140 -10.89 1.82 5.79
C ARG A 140 -11.38 2.24 7.17
N ASN A 141 -11.54 1.24 8.04
CA ASN A 141 -11.92 1.51 9.42
C ASN A 141 -10.77 2.20 10.17
N TRP A 142 -11.02 3.45 10.60
CA TRP A 142 -10.04 4.20 11.39
C TRP A 142 -10.34 4.20 12.89
N LYS A 143 -11.59 4.07 13.36
CA LYS A 143 -11.95 4.14 14.80
C LYS A 143 -13.32 3.57 15.19
N ASN A 144 -13.98 2.75 14.39
CA ASN A 144 -15.36 2.26 14.68
C ASN A 144 -16.35 3.39 15.07
N ASP A 145 -16.30 4.50 14.35
CA ASP A 145 -17.13 5.68 14.63
C ASP A 145 -18.47 5.56 13.89
N GLU A 146 -19.56 5.29 14.63
CA GLU A 146 -20.90 5.15 14.05
C GLU A 146 -21.36 6.41 13.31
N ASP A 147 -21.00 7.59 13.82
CA ASP A 147 -21.32 8.87 13.17
C ASP A 147 -20.59 9.01 11.81
N PHE A 148 -19.36 8.51 11.73
CA PHE A 148 -18.63 8.44 10.45
C PHE A 148 -19.35 7.50 9.46
N ILE A 149 -19.76 6.30 9.91
CA ILE A 149 -20.42 5.30 9.05
C ILE A 149 -21.72 5.89 8.48
N GLN A 150 -22.57 6.51 9.32
CA GLN A 150 -23.82 7.12 8.86
C GLN A 150 -23.59 8.27 7.86
N LYS A 151 -22.68 9.19 8.18
CA LYS A 151 -22.34 10.29 7.27
C LYS A 151 -21.80 9.79 5.93
N PHE A 152 -21.01 8.71 5.96
CA PHE A 152 -20.44 8.13 4.75
C PHE A 152 -21.52 7.45 3.90
N ALA A 153 -22.48 6.75 4.52
CA ALA A 153 -23.65 6.20 3.83
C ALA A 153 -24.50 7.30 3.18
N ASP A 154 -24.76 8.39 3.89
CA ASP A 154 -25.51 9.54 3.34
C ASP A 154 -24.79 10.18 2.15
N ILE A 155 -23.46 10.24 2.17
CA ILE A 155 -22.66 10.74 1.02
C ILE A 155 -22.79 9.77 -0.17
N CYS A 156 -22.70 8.47 0.06
CA CYS A 156 -22.86 7.46 -1.00
C CYS A 156 -24.27 7.53 -1.64
N ASP A 157 -25.32 7.69 -0.82
CA ASP A 157 -26.69 7.86 -1.32
C ASP A 157 -26.83 9.13 -2.15
N ARG A 158 -26.28 10.27 -1.69
CA ARG A 158 -26.30 11.51 -2.46
C ARG A 158 -25.57 11.38 -3.79
N ILE A 159 -24.39 10.74 -3.81
CA ILE A 159 -23.66 10.48 -5.05
C ILE A 159 -24.47 9.64 -6.01
N HIS A 160 -25.14 8.57 -5.51
CA HIS A 160 -26.01 7.74 -6.32
C HIS A 160 -27.14 8.56 -6.94
N ASP A 161 -27.82 9.38 -6.13
CA ASP A 161 -29.01 10.13 -6.57
C ASP A 161 -28.66 11.33 -7.47
N GLU A 162 -27.57 12.06 -7.18
CA GLU A 162 -27.17 13.26 -7.94
C GLU A 162 -26.51 12.91 -9.27
N PHE A 163 -25.75 11.80 -9.35
CA PHE A 163 -24.95 11.45 -10.53
C PHE A 163 -25.50 10.24 -11.31
N ASP A 164 -26.54 9.60 -10.82
CA ASP A 164 -27.12 8.37 -11.43
C ASP A 164 -26.07 7.28 -11.69
N LYS A 165 -25.23 7.00 -10.67
CA LYS A 165 -24.14 6.03 -10.74
C LYS A 165 -24.32 4.88 -9.74
N ASN A 166 -23.82 3.71 -10.08
CA ASN A 166 -23.75 2.59 -9.16
C ASN A 166 -22.56 2.75 -8.18
N ILE A 167 -22.83 2.59 -6.89
CA ILE A 167 -21.79 2.61 -5.84
C ILE A 167 -21.22 1.21 -5.68
N VAL A 168 -19.89 1.09 -5.74
CA VAL A 168 -19.15 -0.17 -5.67
C VAL A 168 -18.06 -0.10 -4.62
N PHE A 169 -18.22 -0.82 -3.53
CA PHE A 169 -17.19 -0.93 -2.50
C PHE A 169 -16.08 -1.90 -2.94
N ILE A 170 -14.83 -1.50 -2.76
CA ILE A 170 -13.66 -2.26 -3.15
C ILE A 170 -12.89 -2.67 -1.89
N VAL A 171 -12.90 -3.96 -1.58
CA VAL A 171 -12.19 -4.51 -0.41
C VAL A 171 -10.73 -4.73 -0.77
N MET A 172 -9.84 -3.93 -0.17
CA MET A 172 -8.39 -4.05 -0.34
C MET A 172 -7.75 -4.96 0.72
N HIS A 173 -8.30 -4.95 1.94
CA HIS A 173 -7.79 -5.73 3.07
C HIS A 173 -8.92 -6.47 3.80
N ASN A 174 -9.05 -7.76 3.55
CA ASN A 174 -10.04 -8.62 4.20
C ASN A 174 -9.49 -9.12 5.58
N PRO A 175 -10.30 -9.17 6.68
CA PRO A 175 -11.73 -8.85 6.73
C PRO A 175 -12.05 -7.36 6.98
N ASN A 176 -11.12 -6.55 7.46
CA ASN A 176 -11.38 -5.23 8.03
C ASN A 176 -12.11 -4.27 7.08
N ASP A 177 -11.68 -4.19 5.81
CA ASP A 177 -12.30 -3.31 4.83
C ASP A 177 -13.67 -3.85 4.38
N LYS A 178 -13.87 -5.18 4.44
CA LYS A 178 -15.17 -5.81 4.16
C LYS A 178 -16.17 -5.43 5.24
N ASP A 179 -15.81 -5.61 6.50
CA ASP A 179 -16.70 -5.37 7.63
C ASP A 179 -17.22 -3.92 7.63
N ILE A 180 -16.31 -2.94 7.44
CA ILE A 180 -16.72 -1.52 7.39
C ILE A 180 -17.56 -1.21 6.15
N SER A 181 -17.25 -1.80 4.99
CA SER A 181 -18.03 -1.63 3.77
C SER A 181 -19.45 -2.15 3.95
N GLU A 182 -19.62 -3.33 4.52
CA GLU A 182 -20.93 -3.92 4.81
C GLU A 182 -21.73 -3.08 5.83
N CYS A 183 -21.05 -2.52 6.85
CA CYS A 183 -21.69 -1.59 7.79
C CYS A 183 -22.22 -0.34 7.07
N VAL A 184 -21.42 0.30 6.21
CA VAL A 184 -21.85 1.49 5.44
C VAL A 184 -23.02 1.11 4.52
N MET A 185 -22.90 0.01 3.76
CA MET A 185 -23.95 -0.47 2.85
C MET A 185 -25.27 -0.74 3.58
N SER A 186 -25.23 -1.25 4.80
CA SER A 186 -26.43 -1.51 5.61
C SER A 186 -27.19 -0.25 6.03
N MET A 187 -26.51 0.91 6.07
CA MET A 187 -27.08 2.21 6.41
C MET A 187 -27.52 3.03 5.18
N MET A 188 -27.11 2.61 3.97
CA MET A 188 -27.51 3.26 2.73
C MET A 188 -28.99 2.95 2.40
N LYS A 189 -29.64 3.91 1.77
CA LYS A 189 -31.00 3.77 1.23
C LYS A 189 -30.98 3.13 -0.16
N ASN A 190 -29.96 3.46 -0.93
CA ASN A 190 -29.77 2.97 -2.28
C ASN A 190 -28.96 1.66 -2.28
N LYS A 191 -29.19 0.84 -3.31
CA LYS A 191 -28.43 -0.39 -3.48
C LYS A 191 -26.98 -0.07 -3.83
N ALA A 192 -26.04 -0.67 -3.11
CA ALA A 192 -24.63 -0.66 -3.44
C ALA A 192 -24.13 -2.09 -3.71
N TYR A 193 -22.94 -2.20 -4.28
CA TYR A 193 -22.30 -3.46 -4.65
C TYR A 193 -20.93 -3.54 -3.96
N ILE A 194 -20.37 -4.76 -3.89
CA ILE A 194 -19.10 -4.99 -3.22
C ILE A 194 -18.21 -5.95 -4.01
N LEU A 195 -16.94 -5.59 -4.16
CA LEU A 195 -15.89 -6.44 -4.70
C LEU A 195 -15.07 -7.00 -3.51
N ASP A 196 -15.52 -8.13 -2.97
CA ASP A 196 -14.98 -8.73 -1.71
C ASP A 196 -14.28 -10.07 -1.93
N LYS A 197 -14.19 -10.56 -3.17
CA LYS A 197 -13.47 -11.79 -3.49
C LYS A 197 -11.96 -11.56 -3.45
N ASN A 198 -11.20 -12.64 -3.38
CA ASN A 198 -9.73 -12.57 -3.40
C ASN A 198 -9.23 -12.34 -4.84
N TYR A 199 -9.25 -11.08 -5.27
CA TYR A 199 -8.76 -10.67 -6.58
C TYR A 199 -7.25 -10.43 -6.54
N SER A 200 -6.56 -10.72 -7.64
CA SER A 200 -5.16 -10.34 -7.80
C SER A 200 -5.02 -8.82 -7.96
N PRO A 201 -3.85 -8.22 -7.63
CA PRO A 201 -3.62 -6.79 -7.85
C PRO A 201 -3.91 -6.32 -9.29
N LYS A 202 -3.60 -7.14 -10.29
CA LYS A 202 -3.88 -6.82 -11.70
C LYS A 202 -5.37 -6.79 -12.01
N GLU A 203 -6.16 -7.65 -11.38
CA GLU A 203 -7.61 -7.67 -11.53
C GLU A 203 -8.24 -6.46 -10.85
N ILE A 204 -7.79 -6.12 -9.63
CA ILE A 204 -8.22 -4.89 -8.94
C ILE A 204 -7.92 -3.65 -9.81
N MET A 205 -6.70 -3.53 -10.36
CA MET A 205 -6.34 -2.43 -11.25
C MET A 205 -7.26 -2.35 -12.47
N GLY A 206 -7.58 -3.49 -13.10
CA GLY A 206 -8.49 -3.52 -14.25
C GLY A 206 -9.91 -3.09 -13.89
N MET A 207 -10.44 -3.54 -12.75
CA MET A 207 -11.77 -3.14 -12.28
C MET A 207 -11.81 -1.66 -11.87
N ILE A 208 -10.76 -1.14 -11.20
CA ILE A 208 -10.62 0.30 -10.90
C ILE A 208 -10.62 1.13 -12.18
N GLY A 209 -9.96 0.66 -13.25
CA GLY A 209 -9.94 1.33 -14.54
C GLY A 209 -11.30 1.45 -15.23
N LYS A 210 -12.32 0.72 -14.76
CA LYS A 210 -13.72 0.80 -15.23
C LYS A 210 -14.59 1.72 -14.37
N MET A 211 -14.05 2.30 -13.29
CA MET A 211 -14.76 3.26 -12.46
C MET A 211 -14.61 4.68 -13.03
N ASP A 212 -15.69 5.46 -12.98
CA ASP A 212 -15.66 6.87 -13.39
C ASP A 212 -14.94 7.72 -12.35
N LEU A 213 -15.02 7.32 -11.08
CA LEU A 213 -14.38 7.97 -9.94
C LEU A 213 -14.07 6.96 -8.84
N ILE A 214 -12.98 7.20 -8.11
CA ILE A 214 -12.65 6.47 -6.88
C ILE A 214 -12.60 7.45 -5.72
N LEU A 215 -13.26 7.09 -4.62
CA LEU A 215 -13.17 7.74 -3.31
C LEU A 215 -12.45 6.81 -2.34
N SER A 216 -11.35 7.28 -1.73
CA SER A 216 -10.56 6.51 -0.77
C SER A 216 -10.02 7.39 0.36
#